data_0434a57efe457881a80dec5238eb714e
#
_entry.id   0434a57efe457881a80dec5238eb714e
#
_cell.length_a   1.000
_cell.length_b   1.000
_cell.length_c   1.000
_cell.angle_alpha   90.00
_cell.angle_beta   90.00
_cell.angle_gamma   90.00
#
_symmetry.space_group_name_H-M   'P 1'
#
loop_
_entity.id
_entity.type
_entity.pdbx_description
1 polymer ?
#
loop_
_entity_poly.entity_id
_entity_poly.type
_entity_poly.pdbx_seq_one_letter_code
_entity_poly.pdbx_strand_id
1 'polypeptide(L)'
;MNNPLPLGQWLNAPRPDDTPVAWLDDRTWTLGQLRHDVTLLVDTLRQQEGERWALCFENSYLFIVALLASLHAGKTPVIPGHSRVSLLEEQQPLFSGVLSDRSLDIDGQLIVVASRHQTIARWVPLPEINENRFVELFTSGSTGTPRRVVKYIVSLDREARLLADRFGERLAGCSVVASVVPQHLYGLTFRIVLPMAMGLPLHAAMLYYAEQLAALPHDRHYLFISSPAFLKRLDAELAAPPVRMLISAGGMLPWRDVSTTVGWLNIWPDEIYGSTETGILAWRHRVEDNLPWRPFPGVNFHQEDDACRVTSPLIHEAEGLQLDDILHFDSEGLFS
;
A
#
# COMPACT_ATOMS: atom_id res chain seq x y z
N MET A 1 21.21 8.55 -3.10
CA MET A 1 19.87 7.99 -2.76
C MET A 1 19.52 6.94 -3.81
N ASN A 2 19.14 5.74 -3.40
CA ASN A 2 18.68 4.73 -4.37
C ASN A 2 17.36 5.19 -4.96
N ASN A 3 17.31 5.38 -6.27
CA ASN A 3 16.04 5.63 -6.97
C ASN A 3 15.06 4.50 -6.70
N PRO A 4 13.78 4.80 -6.41
CA PRO A 4 12.77 3.77 -6.24
C PRO A 4 12.64 2.94 -7.53
N LEU A 5 12.62 1.62 -7.39
CA LEU A 5 12.50 0.71 -8.53
C LEU A 5 11.05 0.63 -8.99
N PRO A 6 10.78 0.77 -10.30
CA PRO A 6 9.46 0.48 -10.85
C PRO A 6 9.01 -0.94 -10.52
N LEU A 7 7.71 -1.13 -10.36
CA LEU A 7 7.09 -2.41 -9.99
C LEU A 7 7.52 -3.55 -10.92
N GLY A 8 7.55 -3.30 -12.23
CA GLY A 8 7.99 -4.28 -13.22
C GLY A 8 9.44 -4.75 -13.06
N GLN A 9 10.25 -4.06 -12.27
CA GLN A 9 11.67 -4.37 -12.03
C GLN A 9 11.95 -4.98 -10.65
N TRP A 10 10.97 -5.15 -9.77
CA TRP A 10 11.23 -5.63 -8.41
C TRP A 10 11.91 -6.99 -8.36
N LEU A 11 11.55 -7.91 -9.25
CA LEU A 11 12.18 -9.23 -9.33
C LEU A 11 13.50 -9.21 -10.11
N ASN A 12 13.63 -8.31 -11.10
CA ASN A 12 14.80 -8.21 -11.98
C ASN A 12 15.91 -7.30 -11.41
N ALA A 13 15.65 -6.61 -10.30
CA ALA A 13 16.61 -5.70 -9.71
C ALA A 13 17.94 -6.39 -9.40
N PRO A 14 19.07 -5.69 -9.56
CA PRO A 14 20.39 -6.22 -9.20
C PRO A 14 20.58 -6.20 -7.67
N ARG A 15 19.63 -6.82 -6.96
CA ARG A 15 19.70 -7.04 -5.52
C ARG A 15 20.03 -8.50 -5.26
N PRO A 16 20.87 -8.81 -4.25
CA PRO A 16 21.20 -10.19 -3.87
C PRO A 16 19.95 -10.99 -3.50
N ASP A 17 20.00 -12.30 -3.72
CA ASP A 17 18.88 -13.21 -3.41
C ASP A 17 18.57 -13.27 -1.90
N ASP A 18 19.54 -13.00 -1.04
CA ASP A 18 19.39 -12.94 0.41
C ASP A 18 18.82 -11.61 0.94
N THR A 19 18.56 -10.63 0.04
CA THR A 19 17.93 -9.35 0.42
C THR A 19 16.58 -9.60 1.11
N PRO A 20 16.38 -9.14 2.37
CA PRO A 20 15.11 -9.32 3.06
C PRO A 20 13.99 -8.52 2.37
N VAL A 21 12.85 -9.18 2.14
CA VAL A 21 11.63 -8.58 1.57
C VAL A 21 10.56 -8.43 2.65
N ALA A 22 10.35 -9.46 3.45
CA ALA A 22 9.34 -9.45 4.52
C ALA A 22 9.78 -10.33 5.69
N TRP A 23 9.17 -10.09 6.85
CA TRP A 23 9.35 -10.96 8.02
C TRP A 23 8.03 -11.13 8.79
N LEU A 24 7.95 -12.21 9.54
CA LEU A 24 6.90 -12.46 10.53
C LEU A 24 7.48 -13.41 11.58
N ASP A 25 7.45 -13.00 12.83
CA ASP A 25 8.12 -13.71 13.93
C ASP A 25 9.60 -13.99 13.58
N ASP A 26 10.06 -15.22 13.67
CA ASP A 26 11.42 -15.66 13.34
C ASP A 26 11.64 -15.94 11.85
N ARG A 27 10.58 -15.83 11.03
CA ARG A 27 10.67 -16.11 9.61
C ARG A 27 10.99 -14.85 8.82
N THR A 28 11.99 -14.93 7.93
CA THR A 28 12.30 -13.90 6.92
C THR A 28 12.15 -14.49 5.54
N TRP A 29 11.44 -13.77 4.66
CA TRP A 29 11.37 -14.06 3.23
C TRP A 29 12.34 -13.15 2.50
N THR A 30 13.16 -13.75 1.64
CA THR A 30 14.16 -13.05 0.85
C THR A 30 13.70 -12.82 -0.58
N LEU A 31 14.46 -12.03 -1.34
CA LEU A 31 14.19 -11.79 -2.75
C LEU A 31 14.28 -13.09 -3.57
N GLY A 32 15.24 -13.97 -3.24
CA GLY A 32 15.33 -15.28 -3.89
C GLY A 32 14.08 -16.14 -3.66
N GLN A 33 13.55 -16.12 -2.43
CA GLN A 33 12.29 -16.79 -2.11
C GLN A 33 11.11 -16.17 -2.86
N LEU A 34 11.06 -14.82 -2.96
CA LEU A 34 10.02 -14.11 -3.71
C LEU A 34 10.05 -14.49 -5.20
N ARG A 35 11.23 -14.50 -5.82
CA ARG A 35 11.43 -14.94 -7.20
C ARG A 35 10.88 -16.35 -7.44
N HIS A 36 11.16 -17.25 -6.51
CA HIS A 36 10.66 -18.63 -6.57
C HIS A 36 9.15 -18.71 -6.48
N ASP A 37 8.58 -18.14 -5.42
CA ASP A 37 7.14 -18.22 -5.15
C ASP A 37 6.32 -17.55 -6.26
N VAL A 38 6.78 -16.41 -6.79
CA VAL A 38 6.14 -15.74 -7.93
C VAL A 38 6.19 -16.61 -9.18
N THR A 39 7.34 -17.22 -9.50
CA THR A 39 7.48 -18.08 -10.70
C THR A 39 6.50 -19.26 -10.65
N LEU A 40 6.40 -19.94 -9.52
CA LEU A 40 5.47 -21.06 -9.35
C LEU A 40 4.00 -20.63 -9.54
N LEU A 41 3.63 -19.48 -8.99
CA LEU A 41 2.27 -18.99 -9.12
C LEU A 41 1.98 -18.47 -10.54
N VAL A 42 2.97 -17.89 -11.24
CA VAL A 42 2.84 -17.52 -12.67
C VAL A 42 2.51 -18.75 -13.52
N ASP A 43 3.24 -19.85 -13.32
CA ASP A 43 3.00 -21.08 -14.06
C ASP A 43 1.61 -21.66 -13.80
N THR A 44 1.15 -21.56 -12.54
CA THR A 44 -0.20 -21.95 -12.17
C THR A 44 -1.25 -21.07 -12.84
N LEU A 45 -1.10 -19.75 -12.78
CA LEU A 45 -2.07 -18.79 -13.33
C LEU A 45 -2.18 -18.82 -14.85
N ARG A 46 -1.09 -19.15 -15.55
CA ARG A 46 -1.10 -19.32 -17.01
C ARG A 46 -1.97 -20.48 -17.48
N GLN A 47 -2.16 -21.49 -16.62
CA GLN A 47 -3.01 -22.65 -16.90
C GLN A 47 -4.48 -22.39 -16.58
N GLN A 48 -4.78 -21.28 -15.89
CA GLN A 48 -6.14 -20.93 -15.50
C GLN A 48 -6.82 -20.06 -16.57
N GLU A 49 -8.10 -20.35 -16.80
CA GLU A 49 -8.96 -19.48 -17.58
C GLU A 49 -9.31 -18.19 -16.82
N GLY A 50 -9.75 -17.18 -17.57
CA GLY A 50 -10.16 -15.91 -17.01
C GLY A 50 -8.99 -14.94 -16.79
N GLU A 51 -9.30 -13.66 -16.85
CA GLU A 51 -8.31 -12.59 -16.82
C GLU A 51 -8.18 -11.95 -15.45
N ARG A 52 -9.28 -11.83 -14.70
CA ARG A 52 -9.39 -11.04 -13.47
C ARG A 52 -9.33 -11.93 -12.23
N TRP A 53 -8.38 -11.65 -11.33
CA TRP A 53 -8.15 -12.47 -10.14
C TRP A 53 -8.17 -11.61 -8.87
N ALA A 54 -9.11 -11.92 -7.96
CA ALA A 54 -9.24 -11.23 -6.70
C ALA A 54 -8.13 -11.62 -5.71
N LEU A 55 -7.51 -10.63 -5.07
CA LEU A 55 -6.45 -10.81 -4.08
C LEU A 55 -7.03 -10.67 -2.67
N CYS A 56 -7.07 -11.78 -1.91
CA CYS A 56 -7.66 -11.87 -0.58
C CYS A 56 -6.65 -12.42 0.44
N PHE A 57 -5.77 -11.56 0.93
CA PHE A 57 -4.61 -11.93 1.76
C PHE A 57 -4.58 -11.18 3.09
N GLU A 58 -4.23 -11.87 4.16
CA GLU A 58 -3.83 -11.29 5.44
C GLU A 58 -2.31 -11.12 5.52
N ASN A 59 -1.56 -12.04 4.90
CA ASN A 59 -0.11 -12.00 4.82
C ASN A 59 0.34 -11.13 3.64
N SER A 60 1.04 -10.02 3.93
CA SER A 60 1.49 -9.06 2.91
C SER A 60 2.58 -9.61 1.99
N TYR A 61 3.41 -10.55 2.45
CA TYR A 61 4.37 -11.20 1.56
C TYR A 61 3.63 -12.03 0.48
N LEU A 62 2.63 -12.81 0.88
CA LEU A 62 1.83 -13.60 -0.06
C LEU A 62 0.96 -12.71 -0.96
N PHE A 63 0.52 -11.56 -0.45
CA PHE A 63 -0.11 -10.53 -1.29
C PHE A 63 0.83 -10.05 -2.39
N ILE A 64 2.11 -9.76 -2.08
CA ILE A 64 3.12 -9.36 -3.07
C ILE A 64 3.34 -10.47 -4.09
N VAL A 65 3.45 -11.73 -3.65
CA VAL A 65 3.56 -12.90 -4.54
C VAL A 65 2.40 -12.94 -5.52
N ALA A 66 1.17 -12.82 -5.03
CA ALA A 66 -0.04 -12.87 -5.86
C ALA A 66 -0.16 -11.68 -6.82
N LEU A 67 0.17 -10.47 -6.36
CA LEU A 67 0.18 -9.25 -7.18
C LEU A 67 1.15 -9.39 -8.36
N LEU A 68 2.40 -9.74 -8.08
CA LEU A 68 3.43 -9.89 -9.11
C LEU A 68 3.13 -11.06 -10.05
N ALA A 69 2.71 -12.20 -9.51
CA ALA A 69 2.38 -13.36 -10.33
C ALA A 69 1.22 -13.09 -11.29
N SER A 70 0.18 -12.41 -10.83
CA SER A 70 -0.95 -12.01 -11.68
C SER A 70 -0.47 -11.12 -12.83
N LEU A 71 0.32 -10.09 -12.55
CA LEU A 71 0.83 -9.17 -13.56
C LEU A 71 1.77 -9.86 -14.57
N HIS A 72 2.72 -10.69 -14.09
CA HIS A 72 3.64 -11.43 -14.96
C HIS A 72 2.94 -12.54 -15.77
N ALA A 73 1.85 -13.11 -15.26
CA ALA A 73 1.01 -14.07 -16.01
C ALA A 73 0.08 -13.39 -17.02
N GLY A 74 0.10 -12.06 -17.11
CA GLY A 74 -0.80 -11.30 -17.97
C GLY A 74 -2.22 -11.20 -17.46
N LYS A 75 -2.47 -11.52 -16.18
CA LYS A 75 -3.77 -11.37 -15.52
C LYS A 75 -3.92 -9.99 -14.90
N THR A 76 -5.15 -9.63 -14.56
CA THR A 76 -5.48 -8.36 -13.89
C THR A 76 -5.76 -8.63 -12.41
N PRO A 77 -4.92 -8.11 -11.49
CA PRO A 77 -5.19 -8.18 -10.07
C PRO A 77 -6.41 -7.32 -9.73
N VAL A 78 -7.37 -7.91 -9.00
CA VAL A 78 -8.55 -7.24 -8.46
C VAL A 78 -8.42 -7.17 -6.95
N ILE A 79 -8.54 -5.98 -6.39
CA ILE A 79 -8.45 -5.73 -4.95
C ILE A 79 -9.85 -5.38 -4.45
N PRO A 80 -10.59 -6.35 -3.87
CA PRO A 80 -12.01 -6.17 -3.57
C PRO A 80 -12.30 -5.24 -2.38
N GLY A 81 -11.27 -4.78 -1.66
CA GLY A 81 -11.41 -3.90 -0.50
C GLY A 81 -11.74 -4.63 0.82
N HIS A 82 -11.99 -5.92 0.76
CA HIS A 82 -12.30 -6.79 1.91
C HIS A 82 -12.00 -8.25 1.57
N SER A 83 -12.07 -9.11 2.58
CA SER A 83 -11.91 -10.57 2.43
C SER A 83 -13.09 -11.36 3.04
N ARG A 84 -14.26 -10.72 3.23
CA ARG A 84 -15.47 -11.38 3.73
C ARG A 84 -16.09 -12.24 2.62
N VAL A 85 -16.34 -13.52 2.90
CA VAL A 85 -16.87 -14.48 1.94
C VAL A 85 -18.18 -14.00 1.31
N SER A 86 -19.16 -13.54 2.11
CA SER A 86 -20.44 -13.06 1.58
C SER A 86 -20.33 -11.91 0.58
N LEU A 87 -19.39 -10.98 0.82
CA LEU A 87 -19.16 -9.86 -0.10
C LEU A 87 -18.36 -10.29 -1.33
N LEU A 88 -17.48 -11.28 -1.21
CA LEU A 88 -16.79 -11.85 -2.36
C LEU A 88 -17.76 -12.59 -3.28
N GLU A 89 -18.74 -13.29 -2.73
CA GLU A 89 -19.81 -13.94 -3.49
C GLU A 89 -20.68 -12.92 -4.24
N GLU A 90 -21.06 -11.82 -3.58
CA GLU A 90 -21.79 -10.71 -4.24
C GLU A 90 -20.97 -10.07 -5.37
N GLN A 91 -19.65 -10.02 -5.25
CA GLN A 91 -18.73 -9.46 -6.24
C GLN A 91 -18.22 -10.50 -7.25
N GLN A 92 -18.61 -11.76 -7.13
CA GLN A 92 -18.13 -12.86 -7.98
C GLN A 92 -18.19 -12.56 -9.49
N PRO A 93 -19.18 -11.86 -10.04
CA PRO A 93 -19.20 -11.48 -11.46
C PRO A 93 -18.04 -10.54 -11.88
N LEU A 94 -17.32 -9.94 -10.93
CA LEU A 94 -16.26 -8.97 -11.20
C LEU A 94 -14.88 -9.62 -11.42
N PHE A 95 -14.73 -10.91 -11.10
CA PHE A 95 -13.45 -11.63 -11.25
C PHE A 95 -13.68 -13.10 -11.60
N SER A 96 -12.68 -13.72 -12.22
CA SER A 96 -12.72 -15.12 -12.67
C SER A 96 -12.36 -16.12 -11.57
N GLY A 97 -11.58 -15.68 -10.59
CA GLY A 97 -11.13 -16.50 -9.47
C GLY A 97 -10.52 -15.68 -8.36
N VAL A 98 -10.20 -16.35 -7.27
CA VAL A 98 -9.65 -15.77 -6.04
C VAL A 98 -8.30 -16.39 -5.73
N LEU A 99 -7.34 -15.55 -5.38
CA LEU A 99 -6.06 -15.90 -4.76
C LEU A 99 -6.13 -15.54 -3.28
N SER A 100 -5.78 -16.48 -2.41
CA SER A 100 -5.87 -16.28 -0.96
C SER A 100 -4.74 -17.01 -0.24
N ASP A 101 -4.36 -16.55 0.94
CA ASP A 101 -3.43 -17.25 1.84
C ASP A 101 -4.12 -18.30 2.72
N ARG A 102 -5.43 -18.46 2.57
CA ARG A 102 -6.24 -19.44 3.31
C ARG A 102 -7.36 -20.01 2.44
N SER A 103 -7.89 -21.15 2.86
CA SER A 103 -9.13 -21.67 2.27
C SER A 103 -10.31 -20.75 2.57
N LEU A 104 -11.10 -20.46 1.57
CA LEU A 104 -12.34 -19.68 1.66
C LEU A 104 -13.48 -20.56 1.15
N ASP A 105 -14.62 -20.51 1.84
CA ASP A 105 -15.84 -21.22 1.44
C ASP A 105 -16.60 -20.35 0.42
N ILE A 106 -16.13 -20.36 -0.82
CA ILE A 106 -16.69 -19.57 -1.94
C ILE A 106 -16.99 -20.50 -3.12
N ASP A 107 -18.02 -20.16 -3.87
CA ASP A 107 -18.27 -20.78 -5.17
C ASP A 107 -17.26 -20.26 -6.20
N GLY A 108 -16.70 -21.14 -7.06
CA GLY A 108 -15.81 -20.77 -8.14
C GLY A 108 -14.35 -21.16 -7.92
N GLN A 109 -13.44 -20.52 -8.68
CA GLN A 109 -12.03 -20.85 -8.65
C GLN A 109 -11.34 -20.20 -7.45
N LEU A 110 -10.70 -21.04 -6.63
CA LEU A 110 -9.86 -20.59 -5.52
C LEU A 110 -8.46 -21.23 -5.63
N ILE A 111 -7.43 -20.40 -5.59
CA ILE A 111 -6.04 -20.87 -5.47
C ILE A 111 -5.52 -20.41 -4.11
N VAL A 112 -5.16 -21.38 -3.26
CA VAL A 112 -4.49 -21.09 -1.98
C VAL A 112 -2.99 -20.95 -2.23
N VAL A 113 -2.49 -19.74 -1.99
CA VAL A 113 -1.09 -19.38 -2.18
C VAL A 113 -0.31 -19.62 -0.89
N ALA A 114 0.79 -20.34 -0.99
CA ALA A 114 1.67 -20.60 0.14
C ALA A 114 3.13 -20.44 -0.28
N SER A 115 3.95 -19.96 0.64
CA SER A 115 5.39 -19.90 0.44
C SER A 115 6.03 -21.23 0.82
N ARG A 116 6.76 -21.83 -0.12
CA ARG A 116 7.49 -23.09 0.06
C ARG A 116 8.96 -22.79 0.36
N HIS A 117 9.54 -23.47 1.36
CA HIS A 117 10.97 -23.38 1.67
C HIS A 117 11.82 -24.12 0.60
N GLN A 118 11.85 -23.60 -0.60
CA GLN A 118 12.70 -24.10 -1.68
C GLN A 118 13.46 -22.93 -2.29
N THR A 119 14.74 -23.11 -2.53
CA THR A 119 15.56 -22.16 -3.28
C THR A 119 15.65 -22.61 -4.74
N ILE A 120 15.49 -21.67 -5.65
CA ILE A 120 15.75 -21.91 -7.06
C ILE A 120 17.28 -21.93 -7.24
N ALA A 121 17.83 -22.99 -7.84
CA ALA A 121 19.25 -23.05 -8.15
C ALA A 121 19.69 -21.95 -9.13
N ARG A 122 18.79 -21.51 -10.00
CA ARG A 122 19.00 -20.41 -10.94
C ARG A 122 17.65 -19.76 -11.28
N TRP A 123 17.51 -18.47 -10.98
CA TRP A 123 16.34 -17.72 -11.40
C TRP A 123 16.43 -17.32 -12.87
N VAL A 124 15.32 -17.48 -13.59
CA VAL A 124 15.15 -17.02 -14.97
C VAL A 124 14.19 -15.82 -14.94
N PRO A 125 14.59 -14.67 -15.53
CA PRO A 125 13.70 -13.51 -15.57
C PRO A 125 12.35 -13.84 -16.19
N LEU A 126 11.29 -13.39 -15.53
CA LEU A 126 9.92 -13.50 -16.03
C LEU A 126 9.69 -12.47 -17.16
N PRO A 127 8.68 -12.69 -18.01
CA PRO A 127 8.29 -11.70 -19.01
C PRO A 127 8.05 -10.34 -18.38
N GLU A 128 8.41 -9.27 -19.11
CA GLU A 128 8.20 -7.90 -18.66
C GLU A 128 6.70 -7.61 -18.44
N ILE A 129 6.42 -6.84 -17.42
CA ILE A 129 5.08 -6.31 -17.18
C ILE A 129 4.89 -5.10 -18.10
N ASN A 130 3.87 -5.16 -18.96
CA ASN A 130 3.54 -4.06 -19.86
C ASN A 130 3.13 -2.82 -19.04
N GLU A 131 3.62 -1.64 -19.43
CA GLU A 131 3.35 -0.36 -18.75
C GLU A 131 1.86 0.00 -18.69
N ASN A 132 1.05 -0.48 -19.62
CA ASN A 132 -0.41 -0.30 -19.63
C ASN A 132 -1.15 -1.26 -18.69
N ARG A 133 -0.44 -2.12 -17.96
CA ARG A 133 -1.06 -2.97 -16.94
C ARG A 133 -1.54 -2.13 -15.78
N PHE A 134 -2.57 -2.62 -15.12
CA PHE A 134 -3.24 -1.96 -14.00
C PHE A 134 -3.71 -2.95 -12.95
N VAL A 135 -4.03 -2.44 -11.80
CA VAL A 135 -4.79 -3.11 -10.75
C VAL A 135 -6.17 -2.48 -10.65
N GLU A 136 -7.17 -3.26 -10.31
CA GLU A 136 -8.51 -2.78 -10.04
C GLU A 136 -8.78 -2.78 -8.54
N LEU A 137 -9.17 -1.63 -8.01
CA LEU A 137 -9.63 -1.50 -6.63
C LEU A 137 -11.13 -1.25 -6.61
N PHE A 138 -11.79 -1.81 -5.60
CA PHE A 138 -13.20 -1.55 -5.36
C PHE A 138 -13.36 -0.80 -4.05
N THR A 139 -14.05 0.34 -4.11
CA THR A 139 -14.39 1.16 -2.95
C THR A 139 -15.87 0.98 -2.60
N SER A 140 -16.22 1.13 -1.32
CA SER A 140 -17.62 1.17 -0.90
C SER A 140 -18.27 2.44 -1.45
N GLY A 141 -19.05 2.34 -2.51
CA GLY A 141 -19.82 3.47 -3.02
C GLY A 141 -20.86 3.95 -2.02
N SER A 142 -21.12 5.25 -1.96
CA SER A 142 -22.20 5.85 -1.17
C SER A 142 -23.59 5.31 -1.50
N THR A 143 -23.74 4.69 -2.66
CA THR A 143 -24.97 4.06 -3.17
C THR A 143 -25.08 2.56 -2.82
N GLY A 144 -24.13 2.00 -2.07
CA GLY A 144 -24.04 0.57 -1.77
C GLY A 144 -23.47 -0.31 -2.89
N THR A 145 -23.32 0.22 -4.10
CA THR A 145 -22.67 -0.49 -5.21
C THR A 145 -21.17 -0.23 -5.18
N PRO A 146 -20.31 -1.26 -5.22
CA PRO A 146 -18.86 -1.06 -5.25
C PRO A 146 -18.45 -0.26 -6.49
N ARG A 147 -17.68 0.81 -6.26
CA ARG A 147 -17.12 1.62 -7.34
C ARG A 147 -15.75 1.04 -7.75
N ARG A 148 -15.61 0.77 -9.04
CA ARG A 148 -14.35 0.31 -9.63
C ARG A 148 -13.41 1.48 -9.88
N VAL A 149 -12.19 1.40 -9.38
CA VAL A 149 -11.10 2.34 -9.62
C VAL A 149 -9.94 1.60 -10.26
N VAL A 150 -9.47 2.06 -11.41
CA VAL A 150 -8.31 1.51 -12.12
C VAL A 150 -7.06 2.30 -11.74
N LYS A 151 -6.01 1.58 -11.31
CA LYS A 151 -4.69 2.18 -11.06
C LYS A 151 -3.67 1.53 -11.97
N TYR A 152 -3.16 2.31 -12.92
CA TYR A 152 -2.07 1.88 -13.79
C TYR A 152 -0.78 1.69 -13.00
N ILE A 153 0.02 0.71 -13.38
CA ILE A 153 1.30 0.44 -12.73
C ILE A 153 2.20 1.68 -12.74
N VAL A 154 2.24 2.38 -13.86
CA VAL A 154 3.02 3.63 -13.98
C VAL A 154 2.58 4.71 -12.99
N SER A 155 1.30 4.76 -12.62
CA SER A 155 0.80 5.70 -11.60
C SER A 155 1.24 5.30 -10.20
N LEU A 156 1.24 4.00 -9.87
CA LEU A 156 1.77 3.49 -8.61
C LEU A 156 3.28 3.77 -8.49
N ASP A 157 4.03 3.59 -9.58
CA ASP A 157 5.48 3.89 -9.62
C ASP A 157 5.75 5.39 -9.43
N ARG A 158 4.96 6.26 -10.05
CA ARG A 158 5.04 7.72 -9.86
C ARG A 158 4.73 8.12 -8.43
N GLU A 159 3.70 7.51 -7.83
CA GLU A 159 3.32 7.77 -6.45
C GLU A 159 4.45 7.37 -5.49
N ALA A 160 5.05 6.19 -5.66
CA ALA A 160 6.22 5.76 -4.89
C ALA A 160 7.41 6.71 -5.06
N ARG A 161 7.62 7.27 -6.26
CA ARG A 161 8.67 8.26 -6.52
C ARG A 161 8.42 9.57 -5.78
N LEU A 162 7.21 10.13 -5.85
CA LEU A 162 6.85 11.34 -5.10
C LEU A 162 7.09 11.18 -3.59
N LEU A 163 6.72 10.01 -3.06
CA LEU A 163 6.95 9.68 -1.65
C LEU A 163 8.43 9.50 -1.32
N ALA A 164 9.20 8.84 -2.19
CA ALA A 164 10.63 8.65 -2.02
C ALA A 164 11.39 9.98 -2.10
N ASP A 165 11.02 10.86 -3.02
CA ASP A 165 11.61 12.20 -3.16
C ASP A 165 11.34 13.06 -1.92
N ARG A 166 10.16 12.89 -1.32
CA ARG A 166 9.77 13.67 -0.13
C ARG A 166 10.34 13.09 1.17
N PHE A 167 10.31 11.79 1.34
CA PHE A 167 10.57 11.14 2.62
C PHE A 167 11.80 10.22 2.62
N GLY A 168 12.44 9.99 1.47
CA GLY A 168 13.44 8.95 1.27
C GLY A 168 14.58 8.93 2.27
N GLU A 169 15.07 10.09 2.72
CA GLU A 169 16.11 10.19 3.74
C GLU A 169 15.67 9.64 5.09
N ARG A 170 14.42 9.91 5.48
CA ARG A 170 13.83 9.40 6.74
C ARG A 170 13.47 7.93 6.66
N LEU A 171 13.19 7.42 5.45
CA LEU A 171 12.84 6.02 5.19
C LEU A 171 14.07 5.10 5.15
N ALA A 172 15.25 5.63 4.86
CA ALA A 172 16.45 4.82 4.65
C ALA A 172 16.76 3.93 5.87
N GLY A 173 16.88 2.63 5.62
CA GLY A 173 17.17 1.62 6.65
C GLY A 173 16.01 1.31 7.60
N CYS A 174 14.79 1.79 7.34
CA CYS A 174 13.62 1.41 8.11
C CYS A 174 13.10 0.03 7.69
N SER A 175 12.50 -0.65 8.64
CA SER A 175 11.58 -1.77 8.42
C SER A 175 10.15 -1.27 8.49
N VAL A 176 9.27 -1.74 7.62
CA VAL A 176 7.90 -1.21 7.52
C VAL A 176 6.93 -2.07 8.32
N VAL A 177 6.17 -1.43 9.19
CA VAL A 177 5.07 -2.04 9.96
C VAL A 177 3.79 -1.26 9.71
N ALA A 178 2.64 -1.90 9.76
CA ALA A 178 1.40 -1.25 9.42
C ALA A 178 0.21 -1.74 10.26
N SER A 179 -0.69 -0.81 10.58
CA SER A 179 -2.02 -1.08 11.17
C SER A 179 -3.15 -0.95 10.13
N VAL A 180 -2.80 -0.95 8.85
CA VAL A 180 -3.72 -0.86 7.72
C VAL A 180 -3.57 -2.06 6.79
N VAL A 181 -4.63 -2.42 6.10
CA VAL A 181 -4.66 -3.55 5.17
C VAL A 181 -4.15 -3.14 3.77
N PRO A 182 -3.52 -4.05 3.01
CA PRO A 182 -3.08 -3.77 1.64
C PRO A 182 -4.24 -3.73 0.63
N GLN A 183 -5.47 -4.07 1.04
CA GLN A 183 -6.67 -4.12 0.19
C GLN A 183 -7.30 -2.74 -0.09
N HIS A 184 -6.73 -1.66 0.42
CA HIS A 184 -7.10 -0.28 0.08
C HIS A 184 -5.90 0.44 -0.52
N LEU A 185 -6.12 1.48 -1.35
CA LEU A 185 -5.01 2.17 -2.02
C LEU A 185 -3.96 2.67 -1.05
N TYR A 186 -4.37 3.24 0.08
CA TYR A 186 -3.43 3.70 1.10
C TYR A 186 -2.48 2.58 1.56
N GLY A 187 -3.02 1.42 1.94
CA GLY A 187 -2.21 0.27 2.33
C GLY A 187 -1.42 -0.32 1.15
N LEU A 188 -1.99 -0.38 -0.04
CA LEU A 188 -1.28 -0.82 -1.25
C LEU A 188 -0.05 0.06 -1.51
N THR A 189 -0.23 1.38 -1.50
CA THR A 189 0.86 2.34 -1.76
C THR A 189 1.92 2.29 -0.65
N PHE A 190 1.54 2.46 0.61
CA PHE A 190 2.48 2.70 1.70
C PHE A 190 3.02 1.42 2.35
N ARG A 191 2.25 0.34 2.34
CA ARG A 191 2.65 -0.94 2.94
C ARG A 191 3.29 -1.90 1.93
N ILE A 192 2.98 -1.77 0.63
CA ILE A 192 3.45 -2.68 -0.41
C ILE A 192 4.35 -1.96 -1.43
N VAL A 193 3.79 -0.99 -2.18
CA VAL A 193 4.51 -0.42 -3.34
C VAL A 193 5.73 0.37 -2.90
N LEU A 194 5.60 1.28 -1.95
CA LEU A 194 6.72 2.09 -1.46
C LEU A 194 7.85 1.25 -0.85
N PRO A 195 7.59 0.30 0.06
CA PRO A 195 8.64 -0.57 0.60
C PRO A 195 9.34 -1.38 -0.48
N MET A 196 8.62 -2.00 -1.38
CA MET A 196 9.20 -2.80 -2.45
C MET A 196 10.06 -1.95 -3.41
N ALA A 197 9.58 -0.78 -3.79
CA ALA A 197 10.31 0.16 -4.63
C ALA A 197 11.61 0.64 -3.97
N MET A 198 11.59 0.90 -2.66
CA MET A 198 12.73 1.38 -1.88
C MET A 198 13.66 0.26 -1.36
N GLY A 199 13.22 -1.01 -1.45
CA GLY A 199 13.96 -2.15 -0.89
C GLY A 199 13.94 -2.20 0.62
N LEU A 200 12.83 -1.75 1.25
CA LEU A 200 12.62 -1.80 2.68
C LEU A 200 11.90 -3.11 3.03
N PRO A 201 12.40 -3.89 4.00
CA PRO A 201 11.67 -5.08 4.45
C PRO A 201 10.38 -4.67 5.16
N LEU A 202 9.32 -5.47 4.99
CA LEU A 202 8.02 -5.21 5.59
C LEU A 202 7.54 -6.34 6.50
N HIS A 203 6.79 -5.99 7.54
CA HIS A 203 6.13 -6.95 8.41
C HIS A 203 4.94 -7.58 7.68
N ALA A 204 4.91 -8.90 7.60
CA ALA A 204 3.91 -9.59 6.79
C ALA A 204 2.50 -9.52 7.38
N ALA A 205 2.35 -9.43 8.71
CA ALA A 205 1.06 -9.27 9.36
C ALA A 205 0.70 -7.80 9.62
N MET A 206 -0.60 -7.53 9.73
CA MET A 206 -1.10 -6.24 10.20
C MET A 206 -1.03 -6.17 11.73
N LEU A 207 -0.73 -4.99 12.26
CA LEU A 207 -0.81 -4.71 13.69
C LEU A 207 -2.24 -4.25 14.03
N TYR A 208 -2.87 -4.92 14.98
CA TYR A 208 -4.24 -4.63 15.41
C TYR A 208 -4.29 -3.83 16.72
N TYR A 209 -3.24 -3.96 17.55
CA TYR A 209 -3.20 -3.43 18.90
C TYR A 209 -1.86 -2.77 19.21
N ALA A 210 -1.87 -1.81 20.12
CA ALA A 210 -0.67 -1.09 20.57
C ALA A 210 0.39 -2.03 21.17
N GLU A 211 -0.04 -3.10 21.83
CA GLU A 211 0.83 -4.13 22.43
C GLU A 211 1.68 -4.83 21.37
N GLN A 212 1.11 -5.09 20.19
CA GLN A 212 1.87 -5.71 19.09
C GLN A 212 2.93 -4.74 18.54
N LEU A 213 2.62 -3.45 18.51
CA LEU A 213 3.58 -2.42 18.11
C LEU A 213 4.70 -2.28 19.15
N ALA A 214 4.34 -2.27 20.44
CA ALA A 214 5.30 -2.18 21.55
C ALA A 214 6.20 -3.42 21.66
N ALA A 215 5.71 -4.60 21.27
CA ALA A 215 6.44 -5.86 21.29
C ALA A 215 7.44 -6.03 20.13
N LEU A 216 7.52 -5.09 19.20
CA LEU A 216 8.46 -5.16 18.07
C LEU A 216 9.92 -5.11 18.56
N PRO A 217 10.84 -5.83 17.91
CA PRO A 217 12.27 -5.80 18.22
C PRO A 217 12.84 -4.38 18.24
N HIS A 218 13.71 -4.08 19.20
CA HIS A 218 14.34 -2.77 19.36
C HIS A 218 15.69 -2.63 18.64
N ASP A 219 16.09 -3.63 17.88
CA ASP A 219 17.34 -3.68 17.12
C ASP A 219 17.30 -2.99 15.75
N ARG A 220 16.11 -2.47 15.36
CA ARG A 220 15.88 -1.81 14.08
C ARG A 220 14.94 -0.62 14.21
N HIS A 221 14.95 0.26 13.23
CA HIS A 221 14.03 1.39 13.16
C HIS A 221 12.82 1.10 12.26
N TYR A 222 11.67 1.67 12.61
CA TYR A 222 10.42 1.41 11.90
C TYR A 222 9.86 2.64 11.19
N LEU A 223 9.36 2.40 9.96
CA LEU A 223 8.33 3.21 9.35
C LEU A 223 6.98 2.60 9.75
N PHE A 224 6.17 3.33 10.50
CA PHE A 224 4.85 2.89 10.91
C PHE A 224 3.76 3.53 10.04
N ILE A 225 3.03 2.71 9.31
CA ILE A 225 1.88 3.11 8.48
C ILE A 225 0.61 2.88 9.26
N SER A 226 -0.10 3.95 9.60
CA SER A 226 -1.22 3.88 10.52
C SER A 226 -2.42 4.74 10.07
N SER A 227 -3.43 4.78 10.88
CA SER A 227 -4.64 5.57 10.67
C SER A 227 -5.11 6.20 11.98
N PRO A 228 -5.92 7.26 11.94
CA PRO A 228 -6.50 7.85 13.14
C PRO A 228 -7.25 6.85 14.01
N ALA A 229 -7.87 5.84 13.40
CA ALA A 229 -8.59 4.78 14.11
C ALA A 229 -7.69 3.93 15.02
N PHE A 230 -6.45 3.68 14.63
CA PHE A 230 -5.47 2.99 15.47
C PHE A 230 -4.85 3.95 16.48
N LEU A 231 -4.43 5.15 16.05
CA LEU A 231 -3.69 6.11 16.88
C LEU A 231 -4.47 6.63 18.09
N LYS A 232 -5.79 6.73 17.99
CA LYS A 232 -6.65 7.09 19.15
C LYS A 232 -6.70 6.03 20.25
N ARG A 233 -6.18 4.83 20.01
CA ARG A 233 -6.20 3.68 20.93
C ARG A 233 -4.80 3.27 21.40
N LEU A 234 -3.82 4.19 21.29
CA LEU A 234 -2.48 3.94 21.80
C LEU A 234 -2.49 3.85 23.32
N ASP A 235 -1.63 2.97 23.85
CA ASP A 235 -1.39 2.83 25.26
C ASP A 235 0.01 3.36 25.59
N ALA A 236 0.05 4.55 26.15
CA ALA A 236 1.29 5.23 26.51
C ALA A 236 2.03 4.63 27.72
N GLU A 237 1.44 3.66 28.41
CA GLU A 237 2.10 2.91 29.49
C GLU A 237 3.04 1.82 28.96
N LEU A 238 2.85 1.42 27.72
CA LEU A 238 3.71 0.43 27.05
C LEU A 238 5.06 1.04 26.66
N ALA A 239 6.09 0.22 26.58
CA ALA A 239 7.40 0.62 26.04
C ALA A 239 7.27 1.05 24.58
N ALA A 240 7.75 2.25 24.26
CA ALA A 240 7.69 2.75 22.89
C ALA A 240 8.67 2.00 21.96
N PRO A 241 8.23 1.51 20.80
CA PRO A 241 9.12 0.92 19.82
C PRO A 241 9.95 2.00 19.11
N PRO A 242 11.10 1.67 18.49
CA PRO A 242 11.97 2.64 17.82
C PRO A 242 11.39 3.05 16.45
N VAL A 243 10.24 3.74 16.46
CA VAL A 243 9.62 4.31 15.25
C VAL A 243 10.38 5.57 14.86
N ARG A 244 10.91 5.61 13.64
CA ARG A 244 11.60 6.77 13.06
C ARG A 244 10.65 7.70 12.32
N MET A 245 9.62 7.13 11.72
CA MET A 245 8.62 7.86 10.96
C MET A 245 7.26 7.20 11.11
N LEU A 246 6.24 8.03 11.29
CA LEU A 246 4.83 7.62 11.32
C LEU A 246 4.10 8.36 10.21
N ILE A 247 3.38 7.62 9.38
CA ILE A 247 2.46 8.16 8.38
C ILE A 247 1.03 7.79 8.77
N SER A 248 0.14 8.76 8.75
CA SER A 248 -1.29 8.60 8.99
C SER A 248 -2.10 9.12 7.79
N ALA A 249 -3.12 8.37 7.39
CA ALA A 249 -4.07 8.78 6.36
C ALA A 249 -5.43 8.09 6.55
N GLY A 250 -6.39 8.42 5.66
CA GLY A 250 -7.72 7.81 5.66
C GLY A 250 -8.71 8.45 6.63
N GLY A 251 -8.39 9.63 7.16
CA GLY A 251 -9.27 10.42 8.03
C GLY A 251 -8.52 11.52 8.76
N MET A 252 -9.28 12.42 9.35
CA MET A 252 -8.72 13.49 10.17
C MET A 252 -8.12 12.91 11.46
N LEU A 253 -6.89 13.30 11.78
CA LEU A 253 -6.23 12.97 13.05
C LEU A 253 -6.41 14.14 14.04
N PRO A 254 -7.23 13.99 15.10
CA PRO A 254 -7.44 15.03 16.09
C PRO A 254 -6.14 15.40 16.81
N TRP A 255 -5.98 16.69 17.14
CA TRP A 255 -4.78 17.17 17.81
C TRP A 255 -4.45 16.46 19.12
N ARG A 256 -5.47 16.12 19.88
CA ARG A 256 -5.31 15.30 21.09
C ARG A 256 -4.58 13.98 20.81
N ASP A 257 -4.96 13.30 19.71
CA ASP A 257 -4.38 12.02 19.36
C ASP A 257 -2.96 12.20 18.78
N VAL A 258 -2.68 13.31 18.08
CA VAL A 258 -1.31 13.74 17.72
C VAL A 258 -0.47 13.89 18.98
N SER A 259 -0.94 14.66 19.98
CA SER A 259 -0.22 14.91 21.23
C SER A 259 0.08 13.64 22.00
N THR A 260 -0.89 12.71 22.07
CA THR A 260 -0.69 11.38 22.69
C THR A 260 0.37 10.57 21.95
N THR A 261 0.30 10.56 20.60
CA THR A 261 1.25 9.87 19.75
C THR A 261 2.67 10.39 19.94
N VAL A 262 2.84 11.72 19.95
CA VAL A 262 4.14 12.37 20.17
C VAL A 262 4.67 12.08 21.58
N GLY A 263 3.80 12.14 22.57
CA GLY A 263 4.17 11.83 23.97
C GLY A 263 4.69 10.40 24.15
N TRP A 264 4.20 9.45 23.35
CA TRP A 264 4.62 8.06 23.43
C TRP A 264 5.81 7.74 22.51
N LEU A 265 5.72 8.09 21.20
CA LEU A 265 6.72 7.72 20.20
C LEU A 265 7.86 8.73 20.08
N ASN A 266 7.74 9.91 20.67
CA ASN A 266 8.67 11.04 20.56
C ASN A 266 8.96 11.45 19.10
N ILE A 267 7.97 11.29 18.21
CA ILE A 267 8.00 11.71 16.81
C ILE A 267 6.68 12.37 16.43
N TRP A 268 6.74 13.31 15.50
CA TRP A 268 5.56 13.95 14.93
C TRP A 268 5.05 13.14 13.74
N PRO A 269 3.73 12.89 13.64
CA PRO A 269 3.18 12.19 12.49
C PRO A 269 3.21 13.04 11.22
N ASP A 270 3.46 12.38 10.10
CA ASP A 270 3.18 12.92 8.78
C ASP A 270 1.78 12.45 8.36
N GLU A 271 0.95 13.36 7.88
CA GLU A 271 -0.37 13.04 7.33
C GLU A 271 -0.35 13.17 5.82
N ILE A 272 -1.10 12.29 5.17
CA ILE A 272 -1.30 12.27 3.72
C ILE A 272 -2.77 12.52 3.43
N TYR A 273 -3.03 13.44 2.51
CA TYR A 273 -4.34 13.73 1.95
C TYR A 273 -4.44 13.17 0.54
N GLY A 274 -5.55 12.54 0.23
CA GLY A 274 -5.87 11.95 -1.05
C GLY A 274 -6.98 10.89 -0.94
N SER A 275 -7.35 10.30 -2.06
CA SER A 275 -8.38 9.28 -2.15
C SER A 275 -7.94 8.11 -3.03
N THR A 276 -8.76 7.06 -3.11
CA THR A 276 -8.50 5.96 -4.04
C THR A 276 -8.49 6.44 -5.49
N GLU A 277 -9.33 7.39 -5.82
CA GLU A 277 -9.45 7.96 -7.17
C GLU A 277 -8.23 8.81 -7.54
N THR A 278 -7.84 9.71 -6.65
CA THR A 278 -6.79 10.70 -6.93
C THR A 278 -5.36 10.19 -6.69
N GLY A 279 -5.17 9.20 -5.79
CA GLY A 279 -3.88 8.94 -5.17
C GLY A 279 -3.51 10.04 -4.17
N ILE A 280 -2.23 10.14 -3.81
CA ILE A 280 -1.75 11.18 -2.89
C ILE A 280 -1.83 12.56 -3.55
N LEU A 281 -2.34 13.54 -2.82
CA LEU A 281 -2.45 14.95 -3.28
C LEU A 281 -1.60 15.89 -2.46
N ALA A 282 -1.62 15.75 -1.12
CA ALA A 282 -0.92 16.65 -0.23
C ALA A 282 -0.42 15.93 1.02
N TRP A 283 0.47 16.59 1.73
CA TRP A 283 1.05 16.10 2.97
C TRP A 283 1.20 17.25 3.97
N ARG A 284 1.31 16.92 5.26
CA ARG A 284 1.71 17.84 6.31
C ARG A 284 2.44 17.09 7.43
N HIS A 285 3.39 17.77 8.07
CA HIS A 285 4.12 17.26 9.24
C HIS A 285 3.54 17.93 10.50
N ARG A 286 2.78 17.19 11.31
CA ARG A 286 1.85 17.70 12.31
C ARG A 286 2.53 18.20 13.59
N VAL A 287 3.39 19.22 13.47
CA VAL A 287 4.04 19.88 14.61
C VAL A 287 3.14 20.92 15.30
N GLU A 288 2.04 21.30 14.66
CA GLU A 288 1.04 22.25 15.14
C GLU A 288 -0.38 21.78 14.80
N ASP A 289 -1.40 22.25 15.54
CA ASP A 289 -2.78 21.80 15.36
C ASP A 289 -3.32 22.15 13.96
N ASN A 290 -3.27 23.41 13.60
CA ASN A 290 -3.88 23.94 12.37
C ASN A 290 -2.88 24.08 11.21
N LEU A 291 -1.89 23.19 11.13
CA LEU A 291 -0.91 23.24 10.04
C LEU A 291 -1.59 22.95 8.69
N PRO A 292 -1.44 23.84 7.69
CA PRO A 292 -2.04 23.63 6.38
C PRO A 292 -1.42 22.47 5.62
N TRP A 293 -2.18 21.94 4.68
CA TRP A 293 -1.73 20.93 3.74
C TRP A 293 -0.84 21.52 2.65
N ARG A 294 0.21 20.81 2.30
CA ARG A 294 1.16 21.18 1.25
C ARG A 294 1.01 20.21 0.08
N PRO A 295 0.65 20.69 -1.12
CA PRO A 295 0.56 19.84 -2.31
C PRO A 295 1.87 19.12 -2.65
N PHE A 296 1.77 17.90 -3.15
CA PHE A 296 2.91 17.23 -3.80
C PHE A 296 3.26 17.91 -5.12
N PRO A 297 4.51 17.78 -5.60
CA PRO A 297 4.92 18.34 -6.89
C PRO A 297 4.03 17.86 -8.03
N GLY A 298 3.56 18.79 -8.86
CA GLY A 298 2.69 18.53 -10.00
C GLY A 298 1.21 18.38 -9.66
N VAL A 299 0.82 18.47 -8.39
CA VAL A 299 -0.59 18.57 -7.99
C VAL A 299 -1.03 20.01 -8.07
N ASN A 300 -2.10 20.27 -8.82
CA ASN A 300 -2.69 21.59 -8.96
C ASN A 300 -4.18 21.55 -8.66
N PHE A 301 -4.62 22.46 -7.81
CA PHE A 301 -6.03 22.65 -7.44
C PHE A 301 -6.61 23.82 -8.20
N HIS A 302 -7.79 23.64 -8.78
CA HIS A 302 -8.55 24.64 -9.52
C HIS A 302 -9.89 24.84 -8.84
N GLN A 303 -10.07 26.01 -8.24
CA GLN A 303 -11.32 26.37 -7.56
C GLN A 303 -12.28 26.94 -8.57
N GLU A 304 -13.47 26.35 -8.67
CA GLU A 304 -14.56 26.73 -9.57
C GLU A 304 -15.81 26.93 -8.70
N ASP A 305 -16.18 28.18 -8.39
CA ASP A 305 -17.30 28.53 -7.51
C ASP A 305 -17.30 27.69 -6.20
N ASP A 306 -18.25 26.76 -6.05
CA ASP A 306 -18.40 25.90 -4.88
C ASP A 306 -17.70 24.54 -5.04
N ALA A 307 -16.93 24.30 -6.11
CA ALA A 307 -16.27 23.03 -6.40
C ALA A 307 -14.76 23.21 -6.51
N CYS A 308 -14.01 22.19 -6.13
CA CYS A 308 -12.58 22.13 -6.34
C CYS A 308 -12.25 20.96 -7.28
N ARG A 309 -11.53 21.26 -8.35
CA ARG A 309 -11.00 20.27 -9.28
C ARG A 309 -9.50 20.13 -9.06
N VAL A 310 -8.99 18.91 -9.12
CA VAL A 310 -7.56 18.64 -8.95
C VAL A 310 -7.00 17.93 -10.19
N THR A 311 -5.85 18.40 -10.66
CA THR A 311 -5.00 17.70 -11.62
C THR A 311 -3.73 17.22 -10.94
N SER A 312 -3.22 16.06 -11.33
CA SER A 312 -2.06 15.42 -10.72
C SER A 312 -1.40 14.48 -11.71
N PRO A 313 -0.08 14.23 -11.61
CA PRO A 313 0.60 13.18 -12.38
C PRO A 313 0.05 11.77 -12.16
N LEU A 314 -0.76 11.56 -11.11
CA LEU A 314 -1.36 10.29 -10.73
C LEU A 314 -2.78 10.10 -11.27
N ILE A 315 -3.39 11.18 -11.78
CA ILE A 315 -4.75 11.22 -12.33
C ILE A 315 -4.65 11.08 -13.84
N HIS A 316 -5.43 10.16 -14.40
CA HIS A 316 -5.35 9.83 -15.84
C HIS A 316 -6.21 10.77 -16.68
N GLU A 317 -7.27 11.30 -16.10
CA GLU A 317 -8.18 12.25 -16.72
C GLU A 317 -7.48 13.59 -16.91
N ALA A 318 -7.31 14.01 -18.16
CA ALA A 318 -6.62 15.26 -18.51
C ALA A 318 -7.26 16.50 -17.89
N GLU A 319 -8.58 16.47 -17.69
CA GLU A 319 -9.36 17.53 -17.05
C GLU A 319 -9.27 17.48 -15.51
N GLY A 320 -8.62 16.46 -14.97
CA GLY A 320 -8.57 16.21 -13.53
C GLY A 320 -9.87 15.64 -12.95
N LEU A 321 -9.92 15.56 -11.63
CA LEU A 321 -11.06 15.03 -10.88
C LEU A 321 -11.65 16.13 -9.99
N GLN A 322 -12.97 16.16 -9.89
CA GLN A 322 -13.67 17.00 -8.91
C GLN A 322 -13.54 16.35 -7.53
N LEU A 323 -13.23 17.15 -6.52
CA LEU A 323 -13.20 16.75 -5.13
C LEU A 323 -14.54 17.02 -4.47
N ASP A 324 -14.92 16.12 -3.57
CA ASP A 324 -16.11 16.29 -2.73
C ASP A 324 -15.80 17.15 -1.49
N ASP A 325 -14.51 17.33 -1.15
CA ASP A 325 -14.06 18.12 -0.02
C ASP A 325 -14.09 19.62 -0.33
N ILE A 326 -14.46 20.41 0.66
CA ILE A 326 -14.37 21.88 0.62
C ILE A 326 -12.99 22.28 1.12
N LEU A 327 -12.19 22.89 0.26
CA LEU A 327 -10.82 23.30 0.56
C LEU A 327 -10.72 24.83 0.61
N HIS A 328 -10.01 25.33 1.63
CA HIS A 328 -9.72 26.76 1.81
C HIS A 328 -8.24 27.02 1.59
N PHE A 329 -7.90 27.74 0.53
CA PHE A 329 -6.52 28.04 0.15
C PHE A 329 -6.05 29.37 0.71
N ASP A 330 -4.81 29.41 1.16
CA ASP A 330 -4.10 30.65 1.51
C ASP A 330 -3.38 31.26 0.28
N SER A 331 -2.71 32.38 0.49
CA SER A 331 -1.97 33.10 -0.55
C SER A 331 -0.74 32.36 -1.09
N GLU A 332 -0.28 31.33 -0.38
CA GLU A 332 0.87 30.50 -0.76
C GLU A 332 0.44 29.19 -1.46
N GLY A 333 -0.87 28.96 -1.65
CA GLY A 333 -1.44 27.78 -2.26
C GLY A 333 -1.46 26.56 -1.31
N LEU A 334 -1.27 26.80 -0.01
CA LEU A 334 -1.51 25.79 1.01
C LEU A 334 -3.00 25.81 1.38
N PHE A 335 -3.53 24.69 1.89
CA PHE A 335 -4.97 24.59 2.17
C PHE A 335 -5.31 23.89 3.51
N SER A 336 -6.52 24.13 3.96
CA SER A 336 -7.10 23.49 5.14
C SER A 336 -8.44 22.84 4.81
#